data_c5b19643e6567a5efe35adde1b28ab9e
#
_entry.id   c5b19643e6567a5efe35adde1b28ab9e
#
_cell.length_a   1.000
_cell.length_b   1.000
_cell.length_c   1.000
_cell.angle_alpha   90.00
_cell.angle_beta   90.00
_cell.angle_gamma   90.00
#
_symmetry.space_group_name_H-M   'P 1'
#
loop_
_entity.id
_entity.type
_entity.pdbx_description
1 polymer ?
#
loop_
_entity_poly.entity_id
_entity_poly.type
_entity_poly.pdbx_seq_one_letter_code
_entity_poly.pdbx_strand_id
1 'polypeptide(L)'
;LTAGCYEYGIYIIRSNTFTIENCTISNALYKGLVMMGENKNFTIRNNTVSYNGNGAVFLNGNISNGIIAGNDVVDNYGTRNLTAGIVMTSMEIDDYYTAYNEFKDEHLYNLLDTPHDIVLYQNNVKHNNSSGIYSDGAYQIYIVENIIYQNDKEGMCLDYGTFGAYVSNNIVKENGGRLRQSDEDLEADFVTTFGRLSDGSSPAKLPGISIDNSAYNTIVNNNVTQNYGSGVKMVRSAYRNIIMENSVSDNNKGKSDDFHFFGIEIGHESTPDEPVKGLDFTASYENIVCRNIVTGSNYAGVFLAVESYCNDVFDNTILGSEWYAIECHSNMFNSMPNNIMDQEILNLYAR
;
A
#
# COMPACT_ATOMS: atom_id res chain seq x y z
N LEU A 1 21.67 26.86 12.41
CA LEU A 1 20.31 27.13 12.84
C LEU A 1 20.01 26.25 14.03
N THR A 2 19.93 26.82 15.20
CA THR A 2 19.55 26.16 16.45
C THR A 2 18.09 25.74 16.36
N ALA A 3 17.84 24.48 16.64
CA ALA A 3 16.53 23.84 16.59
C ALA A 3 15.53 24.53 17.51
N GLY A 4 14.66 25.34 16.93
CA GLY A 4 13.33 25.51 17.45
C GLY A 4 12.52 24.28 17.02
N CYS A 5 11.75 23.65 17.88
CA CYS A 5 10.80 22.61 17.52
C CYS A 5 9.72 23.23 16.63
N TYR A 6 9.92 23.24 15.33
CA TYR A 6 8.91 23.65 14.37
C TYR A 6 7.99 22.47 14.09
N GLU A 7 6.69 22.71 14.03
CA GLU A 7 5.70 21.67 13.71
C GLU A 7 5.98 21.07 12.33
N TYR A 8 6.28 21.90 11.35
CA TYR A 8 6.57 21.53 9.96
C TYR A 8 7.92 22.07 9.51
N GLY A 9 8.64 21.32 8.70
CA GLY A 9 9.87 21.79 8.06
C GLY A 9 9.57 22.82 6.97
N ILE A 10 8.67 22.49 6.05
CA ILE A 10 8.13 23.36 4.99
C ILE A 10 6.61 23.20 4.96
N TYR A 11 5.89 24.31 4.97
CA TYR A 11 4.43 24.33 4.89
C TYR A 11 3.96 25.23 3.74
N ILE A 12 3.20 24.66 2.80
CA ILE A 12 2.78 25.32 1.56
C ILE A 12 1.26 25.27 1.47
N ILE A 13 0.66 26.43 1.30
CA ILE A 13 -0.79 26.56 1.14
C ILE A 13 -1.09 27.35 -0.15
N ARG A 14 -1.97 26.80 -0.99
CA ARG A 14 -2.53 27.50 -2.16
C ARG A 14 -1.49 28.19 -3.04
N SER A 15 -0.48 27.40 -3.41
CA SER A 15 0.64 27.90 -4.21
C SER A 15 0.62 27.32 -5.63
N ASN A 16 1.10 28.10 -6.56
CA ASN A 16 1.16 27.68 -7.96
C ASN A 16 2.55 27.97 -8.52
N THR A 17 3.10 27.00 -9.26
CA THR A 17 4.38 27.09 -9.96
C THR A 17 5.56 27.37 -9.03
N PHE A 18 6.02 26.34 -8.32
CA PHE A 18 7.19 26.42 -7.46
C PHE A 18 8.07 25.17 -7.54
N THR A 19 9.29 25.33 -7.08
CA THR A 19 10.26 24.22 -6.98
C THR A 19 10.91 24.22 -5.60
N ILE A 20 11.04 23.03 -5.01
CA ILE A 20 11.83 22.76 -3.82
C ILE A 20 12.90 21.77 -4.23
N GLU A 21 14.15 22.17 -4.21
CA GLU A 21 15.23 21.32 -4.65
C GLU A 21 16.50 21.46 -3.83
N ASN A 22 17.26 20.36 -3.75
CA ASN A 22 18.59 20.30 -3.09
C ASN A 22 18.56 20.77 -1.63
N CYS A 23 17.45 20.51 -0.93
CA CYS A 23 17.25 20.87 0.46
C CYS A 23 17.38 19.67 1.39
N THR A 24 17.80 19.90 2.63
CA THR A 24 17.65 18.96 3.73
C THR A 24 16.52 19.46 4.64
N ILE A 25 15.47 18.65 4.78
CA ILE A 25 14.28 18.96 5.58
C ILE A 25 14.18 17.93 6.68
N SER A 26 14.55 18.31 7.89
CA SER A 26 14.68 17.33 8.97
C SER A 26 14.33 17.88 10.35
N ASN A 27 14.05 16.96 11.28
CA ASN A 27 13.78 17.24 12.68
C ASN A 27 12.56 18.16 12.92
N ALA A 28 11.58 18.15 12.04
CA ALA A 28 10.29 18.75 12.31
C ALA A 28 9.53 17.90 13.35
N LEU A 29 8.78 18.54 14.24
CA LEU A 29 8.02 17.86 15.29
C LEU A 29 6.92 16.95 14.68
N TYR A 30 6.28 17.43 13.61
CA TYR A 30 5.29 16.66 12.86
C TYR A 30 5.87 16.24 11.50
N LYS A 31 5.61 16.97 10.44
CA LYS A 31 5.93 16.55 9.07
C LYS A 31 7.05 17.36 8.46
N GLY A 32 7.87 16.73 7.63
CA GLY A 32 8.96 17.41 6.93
C GLY A 32 8.43 18.47 5.96
N LEU A 33 7.64 18.06 4.99
CA LEU A 33 7.05 18.91 3.97
C LEU A 33 5.55 18.68 3.89
N VAL A 34 4.78 19.75 4.00
CA VAL A 34 3.31 19.71 3.94
C VAL A 34 2.80 20.65 2.86
N MET A 35 1.89 20.14 2.06
CA MET A 35 1.12 20.90 1.08
C MET A 35 -0.37 20.74 1.39
N MET A 36 -1.06 21.87 1.57
CA MET A 36 -2.48 21.88 1.93
C MET A 36 -3.30 22.71 0.96
N GLY A 37 -4.51 22.23 0.66
CA GLY A 37 -5.47 22.91 -0.20
C GLY A 37 -5.06 22.88 -1.67
N GLU A 38 -5.30 23.95 -2.40
CA GLU A 38 -5.06 24.00 -3.84
C GLU A 38 -3.60 24.36 -4.17
N ASN A 39 -2.81 23.38 -4.61
CA ASN A 39 -1.43 23.61 -5.07
C ASN A 39 -1.23 22.96 -6.45
N LYS A 40 -0.62 23.66 -7.38
CA LYS A 40 -0.47 23.20 -8.77
C LYS A 40 0.91 23.48 -9.35
N ASN A 41 1.28 22.70 -10.38
CA ASN A 41 2.48 22.90 -11.19
C ASN A 41 3.76 23.00 -10.36
N PHE A 42 4.03 22.00 -9.55
CA PHE A 42 5.17 22.01 -8.62
C PHE A 42 6.21 20.93 -8.94
N THR A 43 7.42 21.18 -8.46
CA THR A 43 8.50 20.18 -8.49
C THR A 43 9.19 20.12 -7.13
N ILE A 44 9.27 18.91 -6.56
CA ILE A 44 10.01 18.59 -5.33
C ILE A 44 11.08 17.60 -5.74
N ARG A 45 12.34 18.01 -5.81
CA ARG A 45 13.38 17.12 -6.32
C ARG A 45 14.71 17.20 -5.60
N ASN A 46 15.40 16.06 -5.55
CA ASN A 46 16.75 15.95 -5.00
C ASN A 46 16.86 16.49 -3.56
N ASN A 47 15.81 16.30 -2.76
CA ASN A 47 15.81 16.68 -1.35
C ASN A 47 16.07 15.46 -0.48
N THR A 48 16.61 15.70 0.72
CA THR A 48 16.62 14.74 1.81
C THR A 48 15.57 15.14 2.83
N VAL A 49 14.55 14.28 3.04
CA VAL A 49 13.48 14.50 4.01
C VAL A 49 13.57 13.42 5.09
N SER A 50 14.07 13.78 6.29
CA SER A 50 14.46 12.77 7.27
C SER A 50 14.24 13.19 8.72
N TYR A 51 14.06 12.18 9.60
CA TYR A 51 13.93 12.37 11.05
C TYR A 51 12.79 13.31 11.46
N ASN A 52 11.71 13.35 10.69
CA ASN A 52 10.53 14.15 11.03
C ASN A 52 9.56 13.30 11.85
N GLY A 53 8.88 13.90 12.82
CA GLY A 53 8.19 13.21 13.90
C GLY A 53 6.89 12.50 13.48
N ASN A 54 6.27 12.89 12.36
CA ASN A 54 4.96 12.36 11.98
C ASN A 54 4.80 12.21 10.45
N GLY A 55 5.85 11.70 9.80
CA GLY A 55 5.93 11.48 8.36
C GLY A 55 6.75 12.54 7.62
N ALA A 56 7.04 12.28 6.35
CA ALA A 56 7.97 13.11 5.59
C ALA A 56 7.28 14.09 4.65
N VAL A 57 6.63 13.62 3.60
CA VAL A 57 5.96 14.43 2.57
C VAL A 57 4.46 14.18 2.62
N PHE A 58 3.69 15.23 2.78
CA PHE A 58 2.24 15.16 2.94
C PHE A 58 1.52 16.10 1.99
N LEU A 59 0.71 15.53 1.13
CA LEU A 59 -0.09 16.23 0.12
C LEU A 59 -1.56 16.04 0.46
N ASN A 60 -2.26 17.12 0.78
CA ASN A 60 -3.67 17.07 1.18
C ASN A 60 -4.50 18.14 0.47
N GLY A 61 -5.56 17.70 -0.20
CA GLY A 61 -6.47 18.56 -0.93
C GLY A 61 -6.21 18.56 -2.44
N ASN A 62 -6.72 19.55 -3.14
CA ASN A 62 -6.59 19.69 -4.61
C ASN A 62 -5.15 20.02 -5.03
N ILE A 63 -4.31 18.99 -5.06
CA ILE A 63 -2.90 19.11 -5.40
C ILE A 63 -2.65 18.42 -6.72
N SER A 64 -2.17 19.14 -7.74
CA SER A 64 -2.10 18.58 -9.09
C SER A 64 -0.93 19.06 -9.93
N ASN A 65 -0.68 18.33 -11.02
CA ASN A 65 0.40 18.60 -11.96
C ASN A 65 1.76 18.70 -11.26
N GLY A 66 2.05 17.73 -10.41
CA GLY A 66 3.22 17.72 -9.55
C GLY A 66 4.24 16.65 -9.92
N ILE A 67 5.51 16.96 -9.68
CA ILE A 67 6.61 16.00 -9.81
C ILE A 67 7.37 15.94 -8.48
N ILE A 68 7.47 14.75 -7.91
CA ILE A 68 8.28 14.45 -6.73
C ILE A 68 9.34 13.45 -7.18
N ALA A 69 10.60 13.88 -7.34
CA ALA A 69 11.59 13.08 -8.03
C ALA A 69 12.99 13.10 -7.36
N GLY A 70 13.64 11.95 -7.32
CA GLY A 70 15.02 11.84 -6.85
C GLY A 70 15.22 12.24 -5.40
N ASN A 71 14.18 12.14 -4.56
CA ASN A 71 14.30 12.50 -3.15
C ASN A 71 14.69 11.28 -2.31
N ASP A 72 15.48 11.51 -1.26
CA ASP A 72 15.73 10.58 -0.17
C ASP A 72 14.75 10.85 0.97
N VAL A 73 13.77 9.97 1.15
CA VAL A 73 12.73 10.04 2.19
C VAL A 73 13.01 8.95 3.23
N VAL A 74 13.71 9.30 4.29
CA VAL A 74 14.37 8.30 5.15
C VAL A 74 14.19 8.56 6.64
N ASP A 75 14.04 7.49 7.43
CA ASP A 75 14.03 7.54 8.90
C ASP A 75 13.01 8.52 9.48
N ASN A 76 11.82 8.63 8.88
CA ASN A 76 10.76 9.46 9.43
C ASN A 76 9.88 8.64 10.37
N TYR A 77 9.36 9.29 11.40
CA TYR A 77 8.63 8.66 12.50
C TYR A 77 7.12 8.78 12.29
N GLY A 78 6.37 8.10 13.16
CA GLY A 78 4.91 8.06 13.13
C GLY A 78 4.39 6.69 12.69
N THR A 79 3.34 6.23 13.32
CA THR A 79 2.84 4.85 13.19
C THR A 79 1.54 4.73 12.43
N ARG A 80 0.91 5.85 12.08
CA ARG A 80 -0.37 5.91 11.39
C ARG A 80 -0.17 5.93 9.87
N ASN A 81 -1.20 5.58 9.11
CA ASN A 81 -1.13 5.60 7.64
C ASN A 81 -0.81 6.99 7.08
N LEU A 82 -1.40 8.05 7.65
CA LEU A 82 -1.09 9.44 7.29
C LEU A 82 0.31 9.92 7.73
N THR A 83 1.14 9.02 8.26
CA THR A 83 2.53 9.31 8.64
C THR A 83 3.55 8.56 7.78
N ALA A 84 3.12 8.05 6.64
CA ALA A 84 3.99 7.38 5.67
C ALA A 84 5.12 8.29 5.17
N GLY A 85 6.08 7.70 4.49
CA GLY A 85 7.15 8.46 3.85
C GLY A 85 6.60 9.51 2.89
N ILE A 86 5.71 9.12 1.97
CA ILE A 86 4.98 10.04 1.08
C ILE A 86 3.49 9.74 1.20
N VAL A 87 2.68 10.73 1.52
CA VAL A 87 1.22 10.64 1.67
C VAL A 87 0.53 11.53 0.64
N MET A 88 -0.49 11.00 -0.01
CA MET A 88 -1.41 11.71 -0.88
C MET A 88 -2.83 11.43 -0.39
N THR A 89 -3.54 12.42 0.12
CA THR A 89 -4.87 12.22 0.73
C THR A 89 -5.78 13.43 0.53
N SER A 90 -7.08 13.19 0.60
CA SER A 90 -8.10 14.23 0.68
C SER A 90 -8.56 14.51 2.12
N MET A 91 -8.14 13.71 3.09
CA MET A 91 -8.60 13.81 4.47
C MET A 91 -8.01 15.03 5.18
N GLU A 92 -8.80 15.74 5.94
CA GLU A 92 -8.31 16.73 6.91
C GLU A 92 -7.57 16.02 8.06
N ILE A 93 -6.47 16.62 8.50
CA ILE A 93 -5.57 16.01 9.51
C ILE A 93 -6.32 15.72 10.83
N ASP A 94 -7.29 16.54 11.17
CA ASP A 94 -8.06 16.45 12.43
C ASP A 94 -9.30 15.53 12.34
N ASP A 95 -9.78 15.21 11.15
CA ASP A 95 -11.02 14.46 10.94
C ASP A 95 -10.83 12.94 10.89
N TYR A 96 -9.59 12.44 10.88
CA TYR A 96 -9.32 11.01 10.76
C TYR A 96 -10.01 10.16 11.83
N TYR A 97 -10.20 10.69 13.04
CA TYR A 97 -10.89 9.97 14.12
C TYR A 97 -12.42 10.08 14.07
N THR A 98 -12.95 11.19 13.59
CA THR A 98 -14.39 11.44 13.51
C THR A 98 -14.97 10.79 12.24
N ALA A 99 -14.29 10.94 11.13
CA ALA A 99 -14.72 10.42 9.83
C ALA A 99 -14.81 8.88 9.81
N TYR A 100 -13.90 8.16 10.43
CA TYR A 100 -13.93 6.69 10.45
C TYR A 100 -15.20 6.11 11.10
N ASN A 101 -15.83 6.81 12.03
CA ASN A 101 -17.06 6.39 12.69
C ASN A 101 -18.34 6.85 11.99
N GLU A 102 -18.30 7.89 11.16
CA GLU A 102 -19.45 8.48 10.49
C GLU A 102 -19.59 8.09 9.01
N PHE A 103 -18.50 7.68 8.34
CA PHE A 103 -18.46 7.44 6.89
C PHE A 103 -18.92 6.05 6.42
N LYS A 104 -19.78 5.38 7.16
CA LYS A 104 -20.29 4.07 6.70
C LYS A 104 -21.09 4.11 5.40
N ASP A 105 -21.60 5.24 4.96
CA ASP A 105 -22.63 5.26 3.90
C ASP A 105 -22.47 6.27 2.75
N GLU A 106 -21.52 7.21 2.76
CA GLU A 106 -21.40 8.19 1.67
C GLU A 106 -19.96 8.45 1.23
N HIS A 107 -19.35 7.52 0.51
CA HIS A 107 -18.06 7.75 -0.15
C HIS A 107 -18.22 8.51 -1.48
N LEU A 108 -18.75 9.70 -1.43
CA LEU A 108 -18.55 10.66 -2.50
C LEU A 108 -17.35 11.54 -2.12
N TYR A 109 -16.14 10.98 -2.27
CA TYR A 109 -14.96 11.83 -2.36
C TYR A 109 -15.23 12.89 -3.43
N ASN A 110 -15.15 14.13 -3.05
CA ASN A 110 -15.17 15.19 -4.02
C ASN A 110 -13.83 15.09 -4.78
N LEU A 111 -13.83 14.40 -5.93
CA LEU A 111 -12.64 14.22 -6.79
C LEU A 111 -11.91 15.53 -7.08
N LEU A 112 -12.58 16.66 -6.89
CA LEU A 112 -11.97 17.99 -7.07
C LEU A 112 -11.04 18.40 -5.93
N ASP A 113 -11.10 17.71 -4.79
CA ASP A 113 -10.32 18.06 -3.58
C ASP A 113 -9.26 17.00 -3.23
N THR A 114 -8.94 16.10 -4.16
CA THR A 114 -7.92 15.05 -3.94
C THR A 114 -6.66 15.28 -4.78
N PRO A 115 -5.51 14.77 -4.33
CA PRO A 115 -4.28 14.82 -5.13
C PRO A 115 -4.43 14.05 -6.45
N HIS A 116 -3.99 14.64 -7.56
CA HIS A 116 -4.09 14.02 -8.89
C HIS A 116 -3.02 14.52 -9.87
N ASP A 117 -2.82 13.76 -10.94
CA ASP A 117 -1.81 14.09 -11.95
C ASP A 117 -0.41 14.31 -11.32
N ILE A 118 -0.03 13.44 -10.40
CA ILE A 118 1.24 13.52 -9.67
C ILE A 118 2.16 12.39 -10.11
N VAL A 119 3.41 12.74 -10.35
CA VAL A 119 4.47 11.78 -10.67
C VAL A 119 5.44 11.65 -9.49
N LEU A 120 5.54 10.43 -8.93
CA LEU A 120 6.58 10.03 -7.99
C LEU A 120 7.64 9.25 -8.76
N TYR A 121 8.81 9.82 -8.96
CA TYR A 121 9.82 9.26 -9.86
C TYR A 121 11.20 9.17 -9.22
N GLN A 122 11.80 7.99 -9.26
CA GLN A 122 13.16 7.73 -8.76
C GLN A 122 13.42 8.20 -7.32
N ASN A 123 12.41 8.15 -6.44
CA ASN A 123 12.60 8.44 -5.03
C ASN A 123 13.12 7.20 -4.31
N ASN A 124 13.92 7.42 -3.27
CA ASN A 124 14.40 6.41 -2.35
C ASN A 124 13.65 6.57 -1.02
N VAL A 125 12.68 5.69 -0.75
CA VAL A 125 11.77 5.78 0.39
C VAL A 125 12.03 4.62 1.34
N LYS A 126 12.65 4.88 2.47
CA LYS A 126 13.11 3.80 3.36
C LYS A 126 13.09 4.13 4.83
N HIS A 127 13.03 3.07 5.64
CA HIS A 127 13.16 3.12 7.10
C HIS A 127 12.14 4.06 7.76
N ASN A 128 11.00 4.29 7.12
CA ASN A 128 9.94 5.07 7.73
C ASN A 128 9.11 4.16 8.65
N ASN A 129 8.66 4.68 9.80
CA ASN A 129 7.93 3.89 10.81
C ASN A 129 6.48 3.58 10.40
N SER A 130 6.11 3.86 9.17
CA SER A 130 4.80 3.56 8.57
C SER A 130 5.02 3.02 7.16
N SER A 131 4.03 3.12 6.29
CA SER A 131 4.16 2.74 4.88
C SER A 131 5.18 3.62 4.17
N GLY A 132 5.81 3.11 3.12
CA GLY A 132 6.69 3.93 2.30
C GLY A 132 5.91 5.01 1.55
N ILE A 133 4.93 4.61 0.74
CA ILE A 133 4.01 5.49 0.00
C ILE A 133 2.58 5.10 0.36
N TYR A 134 1.76 6.08 0.71
CA TYR A 134 0.35 5.91 1.03
C TYR A 134 -0.51 6.86 0.19
N SER A 135 -1.45 6.31 -0.54
CA SER A 135 -2.41 7.03 -1.35
C SER A 135 -3.82 6.75 -0.84
N ASP A 136 -4.56 7.79 -0.54
CA ASP A 136 -5.92 7.75 -0.02
C ASP A 136 -6.81 8.63 -0.89
N GLY A 137 -7.52 8.01 -1.81
CA GLY A 137 -8.41 8.68 -2.74
C GLY A 137 -7.73 9.48 -3.86
N ALA A 138 -6.42 9.46 -3.99
CA ALA A 138 -5.74 10.14 -5.10
C ALA A 138 -6.05 9.45 -6.44
N TYR A 139 -6.06 10.20 -7.54
CA TYR A 139 -6.33 9.64 -8.86
C TYR A 139 -5.30 10.06 -9.91
N GLN A 140 -5.14 9.22 -10.95
CA GLN A 140 -4.18 9.45 -12.04
C GLN A 140 -2.76 9.78 -11.53
N ILE A 141 -2.28 9.00 -10.57
CA ILE A 141 -0.92 9.13 -10.03
C ILE A 141 0.01 8.14 -10.73
N TYR A 142 1.25 8.54 -10.90
CA TYR A 142 2.31 7.75 -11.53
C TYR A 142 3.41 7.49 -10.52
N ILE A 143 3.61 6.25 -10.11
CA ILE A 143 4.66 5.84 -9.16
C ILE A 143 5.66 4.99 -9.94
N VAL A 144 6.77 5.60 -10.35
CA VAL A 144 7.66 5.02 -11.37
C VAL A 144 9.11 5.02 -10.91
N GLU A 145 9.78 3.90 -11.08
CA GLU A 145 11.23 3.72 -10.82
C GLU A 145 11.66 4.10 -9.38
N ASN A 146 10.80 3.99 -8.38
CA ASN A 146 11.15 4.26 -7.00
C ASN A 146 11.78 3.01 -6.34
N ILE A 147 12.62 3.24 -5.33
CA ILE A 147 13.14 2.20 -4.44
C ILE A 147 12.48 2.38 -3.08
N ILE A 148 11.68 1.40 -2.66
CA ILE A 148 10.86 1.46 -1.47
C ILE A 148 11.20 0.25 -0.61
N TYR A 149 11.90 0.48 0.50
CA TYR A 149 12.38 -0.65 1.28
C TYR A 149 12.52 -0.40 2.77
N GLN A 150 12.38 -1.47 3.53
CA GLN A 150 12.55 -1.48 4.99
C GLN A 150 11.69 -0.42 5.70
N ASN A 151 10.48 -0.15 5.18
CA ASN A 151 9.48 0.61 5.90
C ASN A 151 8.72 -0.33 6.84
N ASP A 152 8.30 0.16 8.00
CA ASP A 152 7.73 -0.68 9.06
C ASP A 152 6.37 -1.26 8.68
N LYS A 153 5.60 -0.59 7.80
CA LYS A 153 4.36 -1.09 7.22
C LYS A 153 4.54 -1.45 5.74
N GLU A 154 3.48 -1.36 4.94
CA GLU A 154 3.50 -1.67 3.51
C GLU A 154 4.57 -0.86 2.78
N GLY A 155 5.15 -1.43 1.74
CA GLY A 155 5.96 -0.62 0.84
C GLY A 155 5.11 0.45 0.18
N MET A 156 3.99 0.07 -0.42
CA MET A 156 2.98 0.97 -1.00
C MET A 156 1.58 0.53 -0.59
N CYS A 157 0.71 1.49 -0.29
CA CYS A 157 -0.70 1.27 -0.05
C CYS A 157 -1.53 2.24 -0.91
N LEU A 158 -2.35 1.67 -1.79
CA LEU A 158 -3.35 2.37 -2.58
C LEU A 158 -4.70 2.11 -1.94
N ASP A 159 -5.25 3.08 -1.23
CA ASP A 159 -6.38 2.91 -0.33
C ASP A 159 -7.52 3.88 -0.62
N TYR A 160 -8.68 3.62 -0.04
CA TYR A 160 -9.87 4.47 0.01
C TYR A 160 -10.24 5.19 -1.30
N GLY A 161 -10.38 4.44 -2.39
CA GLY A 161 -10.81 4.99 -3.66
C GLY A 161 -9.69 5.56 -4.51
N THR A 162 -8.42 5.22 -4.25
CA THR A 162 -7.33 5.49 -5.19
C THR A 162 -7.69 4.90 -6.55
N PHE A 163 -7.65 5.74 -7.59
CA PHE A 163 -8.18 5.41 -8.90
C PHE A 163 -7.22 5.74 -10.03
N GLY A 164 -7.03 4.79 -10.94
CA GLY A 164 -6.21 5.01 -12.13
C GLY A 164 -4.74 5.28 -11.84
N ALA A 165 -4.19 4.72 -10.75
CA ALA A 165 -2.78 4.78 -10.47
C ALA A 165 -2.00 3.88 -11.43
N TYR A 166 -0.86 4.38 -11.93
CA TYR A 166 0.10 3.62 -12.71
C TYR A 166 1.39 3.42 -11.92
N VAL A 167 1.62 2.19 -11.48
CA VAL A 167 2.75 1.83 -10.62
C VAL A 167 3.69 0.94 -11.41
N SER A 168 4.86 1.43 -11.79
CA SER A 168 5.74 0.69 -12.68
C SER A 168 7.23 0.79 -12.35
N ASN A 169 7.95 -0.30 -12.66
CA ASN A 169 9.40 -0.38 -12.55
C ASN A 169 9.94 -0.03 -11.15
N ASN A 170 9.15 -0.21 -10.09
CA ASN A 170 9.60 0.03 -8.73
C ASN A 170 10.27 -1.20 -8.15
N ILE A 171 11.19 -0.99 -7.21
CA ILE A 171 11.74 -2.01 -6.33
C ILE A 171 11.07 -1.87 -4.97
N VAL A 172 10.29 -2.86 -4.56
CA VAL A 172 9.54 -2.88 -3.30
C VAL A 172 10.00 -4.06 -2.47
N LYS A 173 10.82 -3.83 -1.46
CA LYS A 173 11.44 -4.93 -0.74
C LYS A 173 11.57 -4.72 0.78
N GLU A 174 11.52 -5.84 1.51
CA GLU A 174 11.78 -5.86 2.96
C GLU A 174 10.87 -4.92 3.77
N ASN A 175 9.65 -4.64 3.29
CA ASN A 175 8.67 -3.82 3.99
C ASN A 175 7.75 -4.69 4.87
N GLY A 176 7.10 -4.10 5.87
CA GLY A 176 6.06 -4.73 6.68
C GLY A 176 6.55 -5.54 7.88
N GLY A 177 7.81 -5.40 8.30
CA GLY A 177 8.43 -6.32 9.25
C GLY A 177 9.04 -5.75 10.51
N ARG A 178 9.13 -4.46 10.65
CA ARG A 178 9.70 -3.85 11.85
C ARG A 178 8.62 -3.14 12.67
N LEU A 179 8.11 -3.83 13.66
CA LEU A 179 7.68 -3.12 14.85
C LEU A 179 8.95 -2.88 15.68
N ARG A 180 9.37 -1.65 15.80
CA ARG A 180 10.39 -1.29 16.78
C ARG A 180 9.83 -1.59 18.18
N GLN A 181 10.53 -2.37 18.93
CA GLN A 181 10.19 -2.98 20.22
C GLN A 181 9.93 -1.99 21.37
N SER A 182 9.34 -0.84 21.19
CA SER A 182 9.20 0.12 22.30
C SER A 182 7.79 0.62 22.58
N ASP A 183 6.77 0.12 21.92
CA ASP A 183 5.47 0.81 22.02
C ASP A 183 4.35 -0.10 22.45
N GLU A 184 4.16 -0.20 23.77
CA GLU A 184 2.91 -0.66 24.40
C GLU A 184 1.70 0.18 23.90
N ASP A 185 1.94 1.40 23.40
CA ASP A 185 0.92 2.28 22.81
C ASP A 185 0.53 1.90 21.37
N LEU A 186 1.38 1.17 20.63
CA LEU A 186 1.08 0.71 19.26
C LEU A 186 0.00 -0.38 19.21
N GLU A 187 -0.09 -1.24 20.23
CA GLU A 187 -1.13 -2.27 20.29
C GLU A 187 -2.53 -1.65 20.35
N ALA A 188 -2.71 -0.52 21.00
CA ALA A 188 -4.02 0.12 21.14
C ALA A 188 -4.51 0.73 19.81
N ASP A 189 -3.66 1.38 19.03
CA ASP A 189 -4.06 2.02 17.76
C ASP A 189 -4.22 1.03 16.62
N PHE A 190 -3.41 -0.03 16.59
CA PHE A 190 -3.49 -1.08 15.56
C PHE A 190 -4.77 -1.93 15.72
N VAL A 191 -5.16 -2.18 16.95
CA VAL A 191 -6.36 -2.94 17.32
C VAL A 191 -7.66 -2.25 16.86
N THR A 192 -7.67 -0.92 16.75
CA THR A 192 -8.88 -0.16 16.39
C THR A 192 -9.10 -0.06 14.88
N THR A 193 -8.05 -0.15 14.06
CA THR A 193 -8.14 0.09 12.61
C THR A 193 -8.37 -1.18 11.79
N PHE A 194 -7.92 -2.35 12.25
CA PHE A 194 -7.97 -3.58 11.44
C PHE A 194 -8.72 -4.75 12.10
N GLY A 195 -9.51 -4.50 13.15
CA GLY A 195 -10.21 -5.56 13.89
C GLY A 195 -9.20 -6.41 14.68
N ARG A 196 -9.47 -6.58 15.96
CA ARG A 196 -8.67 -7.34 16.89
C ARG A 196 -8.21 -8.68 16.34
N LEU A 197 -6.93 -8.92 16.27
CA LEU A 197 -6.38 -10.22 16.54
C LEU A 197 -6.47 -10.42 18.07
N SER A 198 -7.46 -11.16 18.53
CA SER A 198 -7.83 -11.27 19.94
C SER A 198 -6.91 -12.15 20.78
N ASP A 199 -5.75 -12.53 20.26
CA ASP A 199 -4.90 -13.57 20.82
C ASP A 199 -3.46 -13.15 21.15
N GLY A 200 -3.13 -11.85 21.12
CA GLY A 200 -1.78 -11.39 21.44
C GLY A 200 -0.71 -11.85 20.46
N SER A 201 -1.11 -12.31 19.28
CA SER A 201 -0.19 -12.77 18.26
C SER A 201 0.45 -11.63 17.48
N SER A 202 1.65 -11.88 17.06
CA SER A 202 2.63 -11.04 16.36
C SER A 202 2.06 -9.96 15.45
N PRO A 203 2.80 -8.85 15.30
CA PRO A 203 2.43 -7.73 14.44
C PRO A 203 2.05 -8.21 13.04
N ALA A 204 0.98 -7.65 12.51
CA ALA A 204 0.49 -7.97 11.20
C ALA A 204 1.61 -7.78 10.17
N LYS A 205 1.95 -8.85 9.52
CA LYS A 205 2.95 -8.86 8.46
C LYS A 205 2.31 -8.28 7.22
N LEU A 206 2.71 -7.07 6.87
CA LEU A 206 2.07 -6.29 5.84
C LEU A 206 2.69 -6.53 4.46
N PRO A 207 1.90 -6.40 3.38
CA PRO A 207 2.35 -6.72 2.03
C PRO A 207 3.36 -5.70 1.50
N GLY A 208 4.05 -6.08 0.42
CA GLY A 208 4.86 -5.14 -0.33
C GLY A 208 4.02 -4.05 -0.98
N ILE A 209 2.96 -4.43 -1.69
CA ILE A 209 1.99 -3.53 -2.31
C ILE A 209 0.58 -3.94 -1.88
N SER A 210 -0.18 -3.02 -1.30
CA SER A 210 -1.60 -3.18 -0.97
C SER A 210 -2.47 -2.35 -1.91
N ILE A 211 -3.55 -2.93 -2.39
CA ILE A 211 -4.61 -2.26 -3.14
C ILE A 211 -5.89 -2.53 -2.36
N ASP A 212 -6.39 -1.51 -1.68
CA ASP A 212 -7.45 -1.63 -0.72
C ASP A 212 -8.60 -0.67 -1.10
N ASN A 213 -9.79 -1.20 -1.27
CA ASN A 213 -10.96 -0.41 -1.69
C ASN A 213 -10.65 0.55 -2.86
N SER A 214 -9.91 0.09 -3.85
CA SER A 214 -9.31 0.91 -4.91
C SER A 214 -9.45 0.24 -6.27
N ALA A 215 -9.53 1.04 -7.34
CA ALA A 215 -9.91 0.50 -8.64
C ALA A 215 -9.14 1.07 -9.83
N TYR A 216 -9.15 0.32 -10.93
CA TYR A 216 -8.56 0.71 -12.22
C TYR A 216 -7.06 1.04 -12.13
N ASN A 217 -6.37 0.53 -11.12
CA ASN A 217 -4.94 0.71 -10.97
C ASN A 217 -4.18 -0.31 -11.81
N THR A 218 -3.04 0.09 -12.34
CA THR A 218 -2.15 -0.79 -13.12
C THR A 218 -0.81 -0.91 -12.41
N ILE A 219 -0.46 -2.13 -12.00
CA ILE A 219 0.79 -2.48 -11.32
C ILE A 219 1.60 -3.33 -12.28
N VAL A 220 2.66 -2.77 -12.87
CA VAL A 220 3.36 -3.41 -13.99
C VAL A 220 4.88 -3.32 -13.86
N ASN A 221 5.60 -4.38 -14.22
CA ASN A 221 7.06 -4.43 -14.24
C ASN A 221 7.73 -4.07 -12.90
N ASN A 222 7.09 -4.30 -11.76
CA ASN A 222 7.70 -4.06 -10.46
C ASN A 222 8.47 -5.29 -9.99
N ASN A 223 9.51 -5.06 -9.19
CA ASN A 223 10.20 -6.09 -8.44
C ASN A 223 9.75 -6.02 -6.98
N VAL A 224 8.91 -6.99 -6.55
CA VAL A 224 8.30 -7.05 -5.22
C VAL A 224 8.86 -8.24 -4.49
N THR A 225 9.82 -8.03 -3.60
CA THR A 225 10.58 -9.14 -3.03
C THR A 225 10.86 -8.99 -1.54
N GLN A 226 10.93 -10.13 -0.85
CA GLN A 226 11.34 -10.21 0.56
C GLN A 226 10.54 -9.32 1.51
N ASN A 227 9.30 -8.97 1.18
CA ASN A 227 8.40 -8.29 2.11
C ASN A 227 7.90 -9.29 3.18
N TYR A 228 7.49 -8.78 4.33
CA TYR A 228 7.15 -9.65 5.46
C TYR A 228 5.76 -10.27 5.35
N GLY A 229 4.84 -9.71 4.60
CA GLY A 229 3.55 -10.29 4.23
C GLY A 229 3.52 -10.75 2.78
N SER A 230 2.33 -10.80 2.18
CA SER A 230 2.15 -11.10 0.75
C SER A 230 2.90 -10.10 -0.14
N GLY A 231 3.30 -10.53 -1.33
CA GLY A 231 3.97 -9.62 -2.25
C GLY A 231 3.03 -8.50 -2.70
N VAL A 232 1.91 -8.86 -3.32
CA VAL A 232 0.84 -7.94 -3.72
C VAL A 232 -0.48 -8.44 -3.13
N LYS A 233 -1.27 -7.55 -2.54
CA LYS A 233 -2.56 -7.87 -1.93
C LYS A 233 -3.66 -6.94 -2.41
N MET A 234 -4.79 -7.49 -2.84
CA MET A 234 -6.01 -6.78 -3.25
C MET A 234 -7.16 -7.14 -2.34
N VAL A 235 -7.72 -6.20 -1.61
CA VAL A 235 -8.76 -6.44 -0.60
C VAL A 235 -9.86 -5.37 -0.61
N ARG A 236 -10.97 -5.66 0.09
CA ARG A 236 -12.04 -4.72 0.39
C ARG A 236 -12.52 -3.91 -0.82
N SER A 237 -13.20 -4.54 -1.75
CA SER A 237 -13.64 -3.89 -3.00
C SER A 237 -12.52 -3.40 -3.92
N ALA A 238 -11.38 -4.07 -3.94
CA ALA A 238 -10.42 -3.85 -5.00
C ALA A 238 -10.97 -4.43 -6.32
N TYR A 239 -11.23 -3.60 -7.33
CA TYR A 239 -11.84 -4.07 -8.57
C TYR A 239 -11.22 -3.45 -9.83
N ARG A 240 -11.25 -4.23 -10.91
CA ARG A 240 -10.72 -3.82 -12.23
C ARG A 240 -9.28 -3.32 -12.20
N ASN A 241 -8.49 -3.85 -11.28
CA ASN A 241 -7.06 -3.59 -11.24
C ASN A 241 -6.33 -4.58 -12.14
N ILE A 242 -5.18 -4.17 -12.65
CA ILE A 242 -4.32 -5.00 -13.50
C ILE A 242 -2.97 -5.17 -12.82
N ILE A 243 -2.60 -6.41 -12.52
CA ILE A 243 -1.30 -6.81 -11.98
C ILE A 243 -0.57 -7.61 -13.06
N MET A 244 0.40 -7.01 -13.74
CA MET A 244 1.01 -7.67 -14.89
C MET A 244 2.52 -7.48 -14.98
N GLU A 245 3.19 -8.50 -15.50
CA GLU A 245 4.63 -8.46 -15.78
C GLU A 245 5.50 -8.12 -14.56
N ASN A 246 5.01 -8.36 -13.33
CA ASN A 246 5.78 -8.15 -12.13
C ASN A 246 6.62 -9.38 -11.79
N SER A 247 7.77 -9.16 -11.16
CA SER A 247 8.55 -10.18 -10.46
C SER A 247 8.19 -10.13 -8.98
N VAL A 248 7.52 -11.17 -8.47
CA VAL A 248 7.06 -11.27 -7.10
C VAL A 248 7.73 -12.46 -6.44
N SER A 249 8.74 -12.23 -5.60
CA SER A 249 9.56 -13.33 -5.11
C SER A 249 9.89 -13.26 -3.62
N ASP A 250 10.02 -14.44 -3.01
CA ASP A 250 10.51 -14.60 -1.63
C ASP A 250 9.82 -13.68 -0.61
N ASN A 251 8.57 -13.35 -0.84
CA ASN A 251 7.75 -12.60 0.10
C ASN A 251 7.34 -13.52 1.26
N ASN A 252 6.90 -12.92 2.37
CA ASN A 252 6.67 -13.59 3.63
C ASN A 252 7.97 -13.95 4.38
N LYS A 253 8.84 -12.99 4.50
CA LYS A 253 10.08 -13.13 5.28
C LYS A 253 9.85 -13.41 6.77
N GLY A 254 8.69 -13.04 7.26
CA GLY A 254 8.30 -13.20 8.64
C GLY A 254 7.64 -14.55 8.96
N LYS A 255 8.16 -15.69 8.50
CA LYS A 255 7.61 -17.03 8.70
C LYS A 255 7.01 -17.23 10.09
N SER A 256 5.71 -17.57 10.15
CA SER A 256 5.07 -18.16 11.31
C SER A 256 4.19 -19.29 10.81
N ASP A 257 4.11 -20.34 11.59
CA ASP A 257 3.31 -21.52 11.24
C ASP A 257 1.79 -21.20 11.25
N ASP A 258 1.41 -20.05 11.80
CA ASP A 258 0.01 -19.66 11.99
C ASP A 258 -0.56 -18.75 10.91
N PHE A 259 0.26 -18.23 9.99
CA PHE A 259 -0.19 -17.31 8.94
C PHE A 259 0.27 -17.71 7.56
N HIS A 260 -0.68 -17.78 6.65
CA HIS A 260 -0.46 -18.05 5.24
C HIS A 260 -0.25 -16.73 4.50
N PHE A 261 0.84 -16.60 3.79
CA PHE A 261 1.11 -15.45 2.94
C PHE A 261 1.42 -15.90 1.53
N PHE A 262 1.05 -15.05 0.61
CA PHE A 262 0.99 -15.40 -0.79
C PHE A 262 1.92 -14.52 -1.62
N GLY A 263 2.25 -14.99 -2.79
CA GLY A 263 2.89 -14.11 -3.77
C GLY A 263 1.94 -12.99 -4.16
N ILE A 264 0.76 -13.35 -4.66
CA ILE A 264 -0.33 -12.42 -4.99
C ILE A 264 -1.62 -12.91 -4.31
N GLU A 265 -2.30 -12.04 -3.58
CA GLU A 265 -3.52 -12.34 -2.82
C GLU A 265 -4.68 -11.49 -3.34
N ILE A 266 -5.83 -12.12 -3.63
CA ILE A 266 -7.05 -11.47 -4.08
C ILE A 266 -8.18 -11.82 -3.11
N GLY A 267 -8.70 -10.81 -2.42
CA GLY A 267 -9.69 -10.96 -1.37
C GLY A 267 -9.03 -11.15 0.00
N HIS A 268 -9.83 -11.26 1.02
CA HIS A 268 -9.37 -11.48 2.40
C HIS A 268 -9.74 -12.89 2.83
N GLU A 269 -8.82 -13.57 3.49
CA GLU A 269 -9.15 -14.79 4.23
C GLU A 269 -9.94 -14.39 5.47
N SER A 270 -11.27 -14.41 5.37
CA SER A 270 -12.10 -14.47 6.57
C SER A 270 -12.00 -15.89 7.11
N THR A 271 -11.48 -16.08 8.30
CA THR A 271 -11.59 -17.37 8.98
C THR A 271 -13.07 -17.72 9.08
N PRO A 272 -13.47 -18.96 8.75
CA PRO A 272 -14.88 -19.37 8.75
C PRO A 272 -15.61 -19.15 10.08
N ASP A 273 -14.86 -18.98 11.16
CA ASP A 273 -15.37 -18.94 12.53
C ASP A 273 -15.68 -17.52 13.06
N GLU A 274 -15.25 -16.46 12.36
CA GLU A 274 -15.59 -15.09 12.74
C GLU A 274 -16.08 -14.28 11.54
N PRO A 275 -17.40 -14.26 11.28
CA PRO A 275 -17.93 -13.18 10.46
C PRO A 275 -17.68 -11.87 11.23
N VAL A 276 -16.76 -11.05 10.74
CA VAL A 276 -16.48 -9.74 11.35
C VAL A 276 -17.78 -8.94 11.28
N LYS A 277 -18.47 -8.89 12.42
CA LYS A 277 -19.76 -8.21 12.52
C LYS A 277 -19.54 -6.72 12.26
N GLY A 278 -20.04 -6.26 11.13
CA GLY A 278 -20.26 -4.84 10.88
C GLY A 278 -19.31 -4.13 9.93
N LEU A 279 -18.43 -4.85 9.24
CA LEU A 279 -17.78 -4.33 8.06
C LEU A 279 -18.37 -5.07 6.85
N ASP A 280 -19.06 -4.38 5.96
CA ASP A 280 -19.41 -4.92 4.65
C ASP A 280 -18.10 -5.09 3.87
N PHE A 281 -17.45 -6.23 4.03
CA PHE A 281 -16.33 -6.63 3.17
C PHE A 281 -16.90 -6.89 1.79
N THR A 282 -16.83 -5.91 0.96
CA THR A 282 -17.18 -6.06 -0.43
C THR A 282 -16.05 -6.82 -1.13
N ALA A 283 -16.47 -7.78 -1.93
CA ALA A 283 -15.57 -8.69 -2.60
C ALA A 283 -14.62 -7.98 -3.58
N SER A 284 -13.42 -8.53 -3.75
CA SER A 284 -12.49 -8.09 -4.80
C SER A 284 -12.83 -8.78 -6.13
N TYR A 285 -13.07 -8.00 -7.20
CA TYR A 285 -13.64 -8.57 -8.43
C TYR A 285 -13.15 -7.92 -9.72
N GLU A 286 -13.31 -8.64 -10.81
CA GLU A 286 -12.94 -8.19 -12.16
C GLU A 286 -11.47 -7.71 -12.27
N ASN A 287 -10.57 -8.26 -11.43
CA ASN A 287 -9.16 -7.95 -11.50
C ASN A 287 -8.46 -8.89 -12.50
N ILE A 288 -7.39 -8.41 -13.09
CA ILE A 288 -6.56 -9.16 -14.03
C ILE A 288 -5.17 -9.35 -13.41
N VAL A 289 -4.73 -10.62 -13.30
CA VAL A 289 -3.39 -11.00 -12.86
C VAL A 289 -2.74 -11.82 -13.96
N CYS A 290 -1.84 -11.23 -14.71
CA CYS A 290 -1.28 -11.92 -15.87
C CYS A 290 0.20 -11.65 -16.11
N ARG A 291 0.87 -12.62 -16.73
CA ARG A 291 2.28 -12.55 -17.13
C ARG A 291 3.26 -12.20 -16.01
N ASN A 292 2.87 -12.44 -14.74
CA ASN A 292 3.77 -12.24 -13.62
C ASN A 292 4.68 -13.48 -13.45
N ILE A 293 5.85 -13.24 -12.88
CA ILE A 293 6.73 -14.29 -12.38
C ILE A 293 6.62 -14.29 -10.85
N VAL A 294 6.01 -15.35 -10.29
CA VAL A 294 5.77 -15.50 -8.85
C VAL A 294 6.61 -16.66 -8.35
N THR A 295 7.52 -16.43 -7.42
CA THR A 295 8.43 -17.49 -6.95
C THR A 295 8.63 -17.44 -5.43
N GLY A 296 8.88 -18.63 -4.84
CA GLY A 296 9.31 -18.75 -3.44
C GLY A 296 8.25 -18.29 -2.43
N SER A 297 6.97 -18.49 -2.72
CA SER A 297 5.88 -18.20 -1.76
C SER A 297 5.82 -19.31 -0.71
N ASN A 298 5.68 -18.97 0.56
CA ASN A 298 5.68 -19.98 1.61
C ASN A 298 4.37 -20.75 1.76
N TYR A 299 3.32 -20.39 1.03
CA TYR A 299 2.08 -21.12 0.99
C TYR A 299 1.60 -21.30 -0.46
N ALA A 300 0.91 -20.33 -1.04
CA ALA A 300 0.54 -20.36 -2.45
C ALA A 300 1.12 -19.19 -3.23
N GLY A 301 1.40 -19.43 -4.52
CA GLY A 301 1.88 -18.38 -5.40
C GLY A 301 0.81 -17.31 -5.63
N VAL A 302 -0.40 -17.74 -6.00
CA VAL A 302 -1.59 -16.89 -6.12
C VAL A 302 -2.71 -17.45 -5.27
N PHE A 303 -3.39 -16.59 -4.53
CA PHE A 303 -4.53 -16.93 -3.69
C PHE A 303 -5.77 -16.14 -4.08
N LEU A 304 -6.89 -16.83 -4.25
CA LEU A 304 -8.21 -16.25 -4.47
C LEU A 304 -9.11 -16.62 -3.29
N ALA A 305 -9.41 -15.66 -2.44
CA ALA A 305 -10.22 -15.84 -1.24
C ALA A 305 -11.70 -16.09 -1.57
N VAL A 306 -12.47 -16.48 -0.56
CA VAL A 306 -13.91 -16.78 -0.69
C VAL A 306 -14.69 -15.61 -1.31
N GLU A 307 -14.30 -14.39 -0.98
CA GLU A 307 -14.96 -13.16 -1.45
C GLU A 307 -14.29 -12.57 -2.70
N SER A 308 -13.73 -13.40 -3.57
CA SER A 308 -13.19 -12.97 -4.85
C SER A 308 -14.01 -13.57 -5.99
N TYR A 309 -14.41 -12.76 -6.99
CA TYR A 309 -15.17 -13.26 -8.13
C TYR A 309 -14.82 -12.56 -9.44
N CYS A 310 -15.05 -13.25 -10.55
CA CYS A 310 -14.78 -12.73 -11.89
C CYS A 310 -13.36 -12.21 -12.09
N ASN A 311 -12.37 -12.77 -11.38
CA ASN A 311 -10.98 -12.41 -11.59
C ASN A 311 -10.35 -13.32 -12.64
N ASP A 312 -9.48 -12.77 -13.47
CA ASP A 312 -8.73 -13.49 -14.48
C ASP A 312 -7.25 -13.62 -14.08
N VAL A 313 -6.80 -14.85 -13.86
CA VAL A 313 -5.41 -15.20 -13.50
C VAL A 313 -4.82 -16.05 -14.60
N PHE A 314 -4.05 -15.48 -15.52
CA PHE A 314 -3.60 -16.21 -16.70
C PHE A 314 -2.18 -15.85 -17.15
N ASP A 315 -1.54 -16.76 -17.88
CA ASP A 315 -0.21 -16.60 -18.44
C ASP A 315 0.88 -16.25 -17.41
N ASN A 316 0.68 -16.57 -16.11
CA ASN A 316 1.69 -16.36 -15.09
C ASN A 316 2.66 -17.56 -15.03
N THR A 317 3.89 -17.29 -14.59
CA THR A 317 4.86 -18.31 -14.21
C THR A 317 4.94 -18.38 -12.69
N ILE A 318 4.48 -19.47 -12.08
CA ILE A 318 4.36 -19.63 -10.63
C ILE A 318 5.18 -20.85 -10.20
N LEU A 319 6.29 -20.63 -9.51
CA LEU A 319 7.27 -21.67 -9.19
C LEU A 319 7.73 -21.60 -7.73
N GLY A 320 8.05 -22.75 -7.15
CA GLY A 320 8.65 -22.84 -5.82
C GLY A 320 7.75 -22.38 -4.68
N SER A 321 6.44 -22.47 -4.83
CA SER A 321 5.50 -22.33 -3.73
C SER A 321 5.57 -23.56 -2.84
N GLU A 322 5.45 -23.42 -1.52
CA GLU A 322 5.59 -24.56 -0.61
C GLU A 322 4.41 -25.55 -0.71
N TRP A 323 3.20 -25.06 -0.99
CA TRP A 323 1.98 -25.89 -1.01
C TRP A 323 1.32 -25.90 -2.39
N TYR A 324 0.86 -24.75 -2.88
CA TYR A 324 0.09 -24.68 -4.13
C TYR A 324 0.63 -23.60 -5.06
N ALA A 325 0.57 -23.82 -6.34
CA ALA A 325 0.82 -22.75 -7.29
C ALA A 325 -0.32 -21.72 -7.24
N ILE A 326 -1.56 -22.20 -7.30
CA ILE A 326 -2.77 -21.38 -7.15
C ILE A 326 -3.69 -22.05 -6.15
N GLU A 327 -4.18 -21.31 -5.18
CA GLU A 327 -5.23 -21.74 -4.25
C GLU A 327 -6.47 -20.88 -4.46
N CYS A 328 -7.63 -21.49 -4.67
CA CYS A 328 -8.87 -20.81 -4.93
C CYS A 328 -9.97 -21.29 -3.98
N HIS A 329 -10.42 -20.41 -3.12
CA HIS A 329 -11.52 -20.63 -2.17
C HIS A 329 -12.86 -20.07 -2.67
N SER A 330 -12.86 -19.43 -3.84
CA SER A 330 -14.08 -18.86 -4.42
C SER A 330 -14.68 -19.77 -5.47
N ASN A 331 -16.01 -19.92 -5.44
CA ASN A 331 -16.78 -20.65 -6.45
C ASN A 331 -17.35 -19.75 -7.55
N MET A 332 -16.98 -18.46 -7.60
CA MET A 332 -17.66 -17.46 -8.42
C MET A 332 -16.80 -17.01 -9.62
N PHE A 333 -16.86 -17.80 -10.71
CA PHE A 333 -16.42 -17.37 -12.05
C PHE A 333 -15.00 -16.82 -12.18
N ASN A 334 -14.06 -17.21 -11.31
CA ASN A 334 -12.64 -16.90 -11.52
C ASN A 334 -12.08 -17.78 -12.65
N SER A 335 -11.24 -17.22 -13.50
CA SER A 335 -10.64 -17.89 -14.65
C SER A 335 -9.13 -17.98 -14.47
N MET A 336 -8.53 -19.17 -14.72
CA MET A 336 -7.11 -19.43 -14.43
C MET A 336 -6.39 -20.18 -15.56
N PRO A 337 -6.54 -19.80 -16.84
CA PRO A 337 -5.92 -20.54 -17.95
C PRO A 337 -4.41 -20.24 -18.11
N ASN A 338 -3.71 -21.16 -18.77
CA ASN A 338 -2.37 -21.00 -19.32
C ASN A 338 -1.26 -20.62 -18.32
N ASN A 339 -1.44 -20.84 -17.03
CA ASN A 339 -0.36 -20.60 -16.07
C ASN A 339 0.69 -21.71 -16.14
N ILE A 340 1.99 -21.35 -16.08
CA ILE A 340 3.11 -22.28 -15.97
C ILE A 340 3.39 -22.50 -14.49
N MET A 341 3.31 -23.75 -14.03
CA MET A 341 3.36 -24.06 -12.59
C MET A 341 4.19 -25.33 -12.35
N ASP A 342 4.86 -25.41 -11.22
CA ASP A 342 5.55 -26.60 -10.71
C ASP A 342 4.79 -27.29 -9.57
N GLN A 343 3.72 -26.68 -9.07
CA GLN A 343 2.83 -27.21 -8.05
C GLN A 343 1.38 -27.31 -8.57
N GLU A 344 0.54 -27.98 -7.82
CA GLU A 344 -0.87 -28.18 -8.18
C GLU A 344 -1.71 -26.93 -7.95
N ILE A 345 -2.85 -26.88 -8.66
CA ILE A 345 -3.94 -25.93 -8.34
C ILE A 345 -4.84 -26.60 -7.30
N LEU A 346 -4.99 -25.98 -6.14
CA LEU A 346 -6.05 -26.33 -5.21
C LEU A 346 -7.28 -25.48 -5.51
N ASN A 347 -8.33 -26.13 -6.01
CA ASN A 347 -9.66 -25.51 -6.14
C ASN A 347 -10.63 -26.25 -5.22
N LEU A 348 -10.97 -25.65 -4.10
CA LEU A 348 -11.84 -26.29 -3.09
C LEU A 348 -13.31 -26.42 -3.57
N TYR A 349 -13.70 -25.76 -4.65
CA TYR A 349 -15.09 -25.76 -5.15
C TYR A 349 -15.25 -26.33 -6.57
N ALA A 350 -14.21 -26.90 -7.14
CA ALA A 350 -14.28 -27.61 -8.42
C ALA A 350 -14.89 -29.02 -8.23
N ARG A 351 -16.06 -29.13 -7.59
CA ARG A 351 -16.85 -30.37 -7.49
C ARG A 351 -18.21 -30.22 -8.13
#